data_241a0a5ccee0284b7cfd56d53f5730bb
#
_entry.id   241a0a5ccee0284b7cfd56d53f5730bb
#
_cell.length_a   1.000
_cell.length_b   1.000
_cell.length_c   1.000
_cell.angle_alpha   90.00
_cell.angle_beta   90.00
_cell.angle_gamma   90.00
#
_symmetry.space_group_name_H-M   'P 1'
#
loop_
_entity.id
_entity.type
_entity.pdbx_description
1 polymer ?
#
loop_
_entity_poly.entity_id
_entity_poly.type
_entity_poly.pdbx_seq_one_letter_code
_entity_poly.pdbx_strand_id
1 'polypeptide(L)'
;MFSGARGLHGWILEFVKLYKPAFYISNAKYLPRLMYFFRTHQLNPLQFKFIFSRKGLNAYADVLLCFNGHPYKEESKPVKDFSGLKIYHLMDYTYFPKASNEALLAGGVDFVFGYARHDLYCPFFQAKYPNFRGKVIPVPFGFADRFQEKVPFADRKNKVIALGAVNSFSDPVHTVPDFQKLNDFYLSRGEKFMHKFRRMLVEHEEEFSEFMDSKLPHYPQVKDFSYDMVQTFNEYKMFVSCESLQYFPPAKAFEGPAAGTVMMCSDHPCFRDFDFEDGVNCITHKEFDLKDFQSKVSYYSSHLEELEQIQKRAGQFVRERYNHSAVARHVFDEVSRVCSKN
;
A
#
# COMPACT_ATOMS: atom_id res chain seq x y z
N MET A 1 -12.35 5.45 10.40
CA MET A 1 -11.09 6.16 10.35
C MET A 1 -9.97 5.44 11.11
N PHE A 2 -10.19 4.97 12.32
CA PHE A 2 -9.12 4.63 13.23
C PHE A 2 -8.85 3.13 13.43
N SER A 3 -9.61 2.24 12.81
CA SER A 3 -9.40 0.79 12.91
C SER A 3 -8.18 0.28 12.12
N GLY A 4 -7.73 1.01 11.11
CA GLY A 4 -6.58 0.65 10.29
C GLY A 4 -5.22 1.15 10.80
N ALA A 5 -5.21 1.94 11.87
CA ALA A 5 -3.97 2.55 12.37
C ALA A 5 -2.94 1.57 12.98
N ARG A 6 -3.31 0.31 13.18
CA ARG A 6 -2.42 -0.74 13.69
C ARG A 6 -1.78 -1.62 12.61
N GLY A 7 -2.15 -1.42 11.36
CA GLY A 7 -1.69 -2.23 10.24
C GLY A 7 -1.11 -1.37 9.12
N LEU A 8 -1.62 -1.56 7.92
CA LEU A 8 -1.14 -0.92 6.69
C LEU A 8 -1.17 0.63 6.73
N HIS A 9 -1.93 1.23 7.64
CA HIS A 9 -2.06 2.69 7.78
C HIS A 9 -1.46 3.21 9.10
N GLY A 10 -0.45 2.56 9.65
CA GLY A 10 0.23 2.99 10.87
C GLY A 10 0.79 4.41 10.79
N TRP A 11 1.13 4.88 9.60
CA TRP A 11 1.57 6.25 9.34
C TRP A 11 0.52 7.31 9.74
N ILE A 12 -0.78 7.00 9.72
CA ILE A 12 -1.83 7.94 10.18
C ILE A 12 -1.67 8.26 11.66
N LEU A 13 -1.37 7.24 12.47
CA LEU A 13 -1.11 7.43 13.89
C LEU A 13 0.13 8.29 14.12
N GLU A 14 1.21 8.00 13.40
CA GLU A 14 2.43 8.78 13.48
C GLU A 14 2.24 10.22 12.98
N PHE A 15 1.46 10.43 11.93
CA PHE A 15 1.07 11.76 11.46
C PHE A 15 0.34 12.55 12.56
N VAL A 16 -0.61 11.92 13.24
CA VAL A 16 -1.35 12.54 14.36
C VAL A 16 -0.41 12.90 15.51
N LYS A 17 0.54 12.03 15.85
CA LYS A 17 1.52 12.31 16.92
C LYS A 17 2.48 13.44 16.58
N LEU A 18 3.00 13.44 15.36
CA LEU A 18 4.04 14.39 14.92
C LEU A 18 3.47 15.80 14.70
N TYR A 19 2.34 15.89 14.00
CA TYR A 19 1.81 17.18 13.51
C TYR A 19 0.61 17.70 14.27
N LYS A 20 0.04 16.91 15.19
CA LYS A 20 -1.09 17.30 16.04
C LYS A 20 -2.21 18.03 15.28
N PRO A 21 -2.75 17.45 14.19
CA PRO A 21 -3.74 18.12 13.37
C PRO A 21 -5.01 18.44 14.17
N ALA A 22 -5.76 19.48 13.75
CA ALA A 22 -7.07 19.70 14.30
C ALA A 22 -8.06 18.63 13.81
N PHE A 23 -8.99 18.26 14.68
CA PHE A 23 -10.04 17.29 14.35
C PHE A 23 -11.35 18.02 14.08
N TYR A 24 -11.81 17.93 12.83
CA TYR A 24 -13.16 18.39 12.49
C TYR A 24 -14.19 17.29 12.77
N ILE A 25 -15.17 17.62 13.60
CA ILE A 25 -16.24 16.71 14.02
C ILE A 25 -17.56 17.19 13.42
N SER A 26 -17.91 16.63 12.26
CA SER A 26 -19.13 16.98 11.52
C SER A 26 -20.41 16.52 12.22
N ASN A 27 -20.34 15.56 13.14
CA ASN A 27 -21.46 15.03 13.90
C ASN A 27 -20.99 14.47 15.24
N ALA A 28 -21.68 14.83 16.31
CA ALA A 28 -21.34 14.39 17.67
C ALA A 28 -21.33 12.87 17.85
N LYS A 29 -22.07 12.10 17.03
CA LYS A 29 -22.05 10.64 17.04
C LYS A 29 -20.65 10.03 16.79
N TYR A 30 -19.71 10.79 16.22
CA TYR A 30 -18.35 10.33 15.98
C TYR A 30 -17.40 10.57 17.15
N LEU A 31 -17.80 11.39 18.12
CA LEU A 31 -16.96 11.72 19.27
C LEU A 31 -16.54 10.48 20.10
N PRO A 32 -17.42 9.52 20.42
CA PRO A 32 -17.02 8.32 21.16
C PRO A 32 -15.92 7.51 20.45
N ARG A 33 -15.98 7.42 19.11
CA ARG A 33 -14.95 6.74 18.31
C ARG A 33 -13.61 7.47 18.35
N LEU A 34 -13.66 8.79 18.28
CA LEU A 34 -12.46 9.61 18.37
C LEU A 34 -11.84 9.47 19.75
N MET A 35 -12.63 9.51 20.81
CA MET A 35 -12.15 9.29 22.20
C MET A 35 -11.59 7.87 22.40
N TYR A 36 -12.20 6.86 21.79
CA TYR A 36 -11.67 5.50 21.79
C TYR A 36 -10.30 5.44 21.09
N PHE A 37 -10.13 6.13 19.95
CA PHE A 37 -8.83 6.23 19.28
C PHE A 37 -7.77 6.87 20.17
N PHE A 38 -8.06 8.00 20.83
CA PHE A 38 -7.14 8.66 21.75
C PHE A 38 -6.74 7.73 22.89
N ARG A 39 -7.71 7.07 23.52
CA ARG A 39 -7.46 6.11 24.61
C ARG A 39 -6.61 4.92 24.16
N THR A 40 -6.96 4.32 23.02
CA THR A 40 -6.27 3.12 22.50
C THR A 40 -4.80 3.40 22.18
N HIS A 41 -4.50 4.61 21.71
CA HIS A 41 -3.15 5.02 21.32
C HIS A 41 -2.46 5.90 22.37
N GLN A 42 -3.02 6.00 23.58
CA GLN A 42 -2.46 6.77 24.69
C GLN A 42 -2.16 8.24 24.33
N LEU A 43 -3.00 8.82 23.47
CA LEU A 43 -2.89 10.23 23.08
C LEU A 43 -3.68 11.10 24.07
N ASN A 44 -3.06 12.21 24.51
CA ASN A 44 -3.75 13.18 25.37
C ASN A 44 -4.64 14.11 24.50
N PRO A 45 -5.99 14.02 24.63
CA PRO A 45 -6.90 14.85 23.83
C PRO A 45 -6.68 16.36 23.99
N LEU A 46 -6.18 16.82 25.14
CA LEU A 46 -5.92 18.22 25.43
C LEU A 46 -4.82 18.84 24.54
N GLN A 47 -4.02 18.00 23.89
CA GLN A 47 -2.99 18.46 22.95
C GLN A 47 -3.54 18.75 21.55
N PHE A 48 -4.83 18.55 21.30
CA PHE A 48 -5.43 18.64 19.98
C PHE A 48 -6.55 19.67 19.97
N LYS A 49 -6.73 20.32 18.83
CA LYS A 49 -7.86 21.22 18.61
C LYS A 49 -9.04 20.45 18.01
N PHE A 50 -10.23 20.71 18.56
CA PHE A 50 -11.48 20.16 18.04
C PHE A 50 -12.33 21.29 17.46
N ILE A 51 -12.82 21.08 16.24
CA ILE A 51 -13.64 22.03 15.49
C ILE A 51 -14.99 21.39 15.22
N PHE A 52 -16.07 22.06 15.64
CA PHE A 52 -17.44 21.54 15.57
C PHE A 52 -18.31 22.26 14.54
N SER A 53 -17.83 23.33 13.93
CA SER A 53 -18.57 24.09 12.94
C SER A 53 -17.78 24.30 11.66
N ARG A 54 -18.50 24.39 10.52
CA ARG A 54 -17.90 24.70 9.22
C ARG A 54 -17.25 26.09 9.19
N LYS A 55 -17.89 27.06 9.82
CA LYS A 55 -17.32 28.42 9.96
C LYS A 55 -16.00 28.38 10.71
N GLY A 56 -15.92 27.61 11.80
CA GLY A 56 -14.69 27.43 12.55
C GLY A 56 -13.63 26.67 11.74
N LEU A 57 -14.02 25.68 10.91
CA LEU A 57 -13.11 24.98 10.04
C LEU A 57 -12.48 25.92 8.99
N ASN A 58 -13.29 26.69 8.28
CA ASN A 58 -12.82 27.66 7.26
C ASN A 58 -11.94 28.78 7.86
N ALA A 59 -12.18 29.14 9.12
CA ALA A 59 -11.36 30.15 9.80
C ALA A 59 -10.02 29.62 10.32
N TYR A 60 -9.85 28.31 10.39
CA TYR A 60 -8.70 27.70 11.04
C TYR A 60 -7.78 26.93 10.11
N ALA A 61 -8.31 26.26 9.10
CA ALA A 61 -7.56 25.28 8.31
C ALA A 61 -7.48 25.69 6.83
N ASP A 62 -6.30 25.51 6.26
CA ASP A 62 -6.07 25.67 4.81
C ASP A 62 -6.27 24.34 4.07
N VAL A 63 -6.13 23.21 4.77
CA VAL A 63 -6.24 21.85 4.20
C VAL A 63 -7.15 20.97 5.04
N LEU A 64 -8.04 20.26 4.37
CA LEU A 64 -8.88 19.23 4.95
C LEU A 64 -8.50 17.84 4.43
N LEU A 65 -7.93 17.01 5.30
CA LEU A 65 -7.66 15.61 5.00
C LEU A 65 -8.92 14.78 5.30
N CYS A 66 -9.57 14.26 4.25
CA CYS A 66 -10.77 13.45 4.35
C CYS A 66 -10.39 11.96 4.38
N PHE A 67 -10.12 11.42 5.55
CA PHE A 67 -9.86 9.99 5.69
C PHE A 67 -11.15 9.18 5.68
N ASN A 68 -11.17 8.14 4.86
CA ASN A 68 -12.21 7.13 4.92
C ASN A 68 -12.14 6.37 6.25
N GLY A 69 -13.29 6.20 6.86
CA GLY A 69 -13.45 5.26 7.96
C GLY A 69 -13.31 3.80 7.47
N HIS A 70 -13.74 2.88 8.31
CA HIS A 70 -13.79 1.47 7.93
C HIS A 70 -14.64 1.28 6.66
N PRO A 71 -14.19 0.43 5.72
CA PRO A 71 -14.81 0.22 4.41
C PRO A 71 -16.31 -0.11 4.43
N TYR A 72 -16.76 -0.79 5.43
CA TYR A 72 -18.18 -1.19 5.57
C TYR A 72 -19.02 -0.29 6.45
N LYS A 73 -18.50 0.87 6.85
CA LYS A 73 -19.22 1.82 7.70
C LYS A 73 -19.42 3.14 6.98
N GLU A 74 -20.47 3.85 7.41
CA GLU A 74 -20.83 5.17 6.91
C GLU A 74 -19.63 6.11 6.84
N GLU A 75 -19.49 6.79 5.76
CA GLU A 75 -18.31 7.47 5.30
C GLU A 75 -18.20 8.90 5.77
N SER A 76 -16.95 9.38 5.83
CA SER A 76 -16.69 10.80 5.84
C SER A 76 -16.97 11.35 4.44
N LYS A 77 -18.13 11.94 4.20
CA LYS A 77 -18.38 12.66 2.97
C LYS A 77 -17.49 13.88 2.90
N PRO A 78 -16.96 14.26 1.74
CA PRO A 78 -16.23 15.51 1.57
C PRO A 78 -17.03 16.69 2.10
N VAL A 79 -16.39 17.61 2.79
CA VAL A 79 -17.05 18.81 3.30
C VAL A 79 -17.15 19.83 2.17
N LYS A 80 -18.27 19.85 1.47
CA LYS A 80 -18.50 20.64 0.26
C LYS A 80 -18.16 22.15 0.43
N ASP A 81 -18.53 22.72 1.54
CA ASP A 81 -18.42 24.17 1.75
C ASP A 81 -17.08 24.58 2.42
N PHE A 82 -16.11 23.70 2.49
CA PHE A 82 -14.79 24.07 2.94
C PHE A 82 -14.06 24.84 1.82
N SER A 83 -13.49 25.98 2.16
CA SER A 83 -12.86 26.89 1.19
C SER A 83 -11.41 26.56 0.85
N GLY A 84 -10.72 25.80 1.71
CA GLY A 84 -9.36 25.34 1.48
C GLY A 84 -9.24 24.05 0.66
N LEU A 85 -8.03 23.54 0.51
CA LEU A 85 -7.76 22.30 -0.22
C LEU A 85 -8.37 21.07 0.46
N LYS A 86 -9.01 20.22 -0.32
CA LYS A 86 -9.60 18.97 0.13
C LYS A 86 -8.85 17.78 -0.48
N ILE A 87 -8.25 16.96 0.38
CA ILE A 87 -7.54 15.76 -0.03
C ILE A 87 -8.28 14.54 0.51
N TYR A 88 -8.74 13.66 -0.38
CA TYR A 88 -9.56 12.52 -0.02
C TYR A 88 -8.74 11.23 0.00
N HIS A 89 -8.95 10.40 1.01
CA HIS A 89 -8.29 9.09 1.13
C HIS A 89 -8.94 8.06 0.22
N LEU A 90 -8.32 7.77 -0.92
CA LEU A 90 -8.82 6.87 -1.94
C LEU A 90 -7.92 5.63 -2.12
N MET A 91 -7.16 5.24 -1.09
CA MET A 91 -6.11 4.22 -1.23
C MET A 91 -6.67 2.83 -1.61
N ASP A 92 -7.72 2.36 -0.94
CA ASP A 92 -8.36 1.06 -1.23
C ASP A 92 -9.60 1.19 -2.13
N TYR A 93 -9.52 1.98 -3.16
CA TYR A 93 -10.67 2.34 -4.01
C TYR A 93 -11.32 1.16 -4.74
N THR A 94 -10.67 0.02 -4.82
CA THR A 94 -11.18 -1.19 -5.46
C THR A 94 -12.05 -2.03 -4.53
N TYR A 95 -11.61 -2.17 -3.28
CA TYR A 95 -12.34 -2.93 -2.27
C TYR A 95 -13.37 -2.10 -1.53
N PHE A 96 -13.16 -0.79 -1.48
CA PHE A 96 -13.93 0.11 -0.66
C PHE A 96 -14.22 1.42 -1.39
N PRO A 97 -14.92 1.36 -2.52
CA PRO A 97 -15.21 2.53 -3.30
C PRO A 97 -16.29 3.36 -2.59
N LYS A 98 -15.86 4.21 -1.72
CA LYS A 98 -16.72 5.03 -0.90
C LYS A 98 -17.14 6.33 -1.56
N ALA A 99 -16.49 6.69 -2.64
CA ALA A 99 -16.84 7.86 -3.42
C ALA A 99 -16.74 7.56 -4.90
N SER A 100 -17.78 7.85 -5.65
CA SER A 100 -17.68 7.90 -7.11
C SER A 100 -16.92 9.15 -7.54
N ASN A 101 -16.46 9.16 -8.78
CA ASN A 101 -15.83 10.34 -9.37
C ASN A 101 -16.72 11.59 -9.25
N GLU A 102 -18.04 11.45 -9.53
CA GLU A 102 -19.04 12.51 -9.44
C GLU A 102 -19.21 13.00 -8.00
N ALA A 103 -19.21 12.09 -7.02
CA ALA A 103 -19.32 12.45 -5.61
C ALA A 103 -18.09 13.22 -5.12
N LEU A 104 -16.88 12.85 -5.57
CA LEU A 104 -15.67 13.59 -5.25
C LEU A 104 -15.67 14.99 -5.86
N LEU A 105 -16.08 15.12 -7.12
CA LEU A 105 -16.22 16.41 -7.79
C LEU A 105 -17.29 17.28 -7.12
N ALA A 106 -18.46 16.73 -6.85
CA ALA A 106 -19.54 17.44 -6.15
C ALA A 106 -19.15 17.87 -4.75
N GLY A 107 -18.24 17.13 -4.09
CA GLY A 107 -17.63 17.49 -2.82
C GLY A 107 -16.52 18.54 -2.92
N GLY A 108 -16.10 18.91 -4.13
CA GLY A 108 -14.98 19.82 -4.36
C GLY A 108 -13.65 19.25 -3.90
N VAL A 109 -13.41 17.96 -4.11
CA VAL A 109 -12.13 17.32 -3.78
C VAL A 109 -11.08 17.71 -4.82
N ASP A 110 -9.95 18.20 -4.35
CA ASP A 110 -8.84 18.69 -5.20
C ASP A 110 -7.84 17.59 -5.52
N PHE A 111 -7.44 16.80 -4.51
CA PHE A 111 -6.48 15.70 -4.63
C PHE A 111 -6.98 14.45 -3.93
N VAL A 112 -6.39 13.30 -4.28
CA VAL A 112 -6.66 12.03 -3.62
C VAL A 112 -5.34 11.34 -3.22
N PHE A 113 -5.33 10.66 -2.07
CA PHE A 113 -4.26 9.74 -1.71
C PHE A 113 -4.45 8.41 -2.42
N GLY A 114 -3.38 7.88 -3.00
CA GLY A 114 -3.29 6.53 -3.58
C GLY A 114 -2.05 5.80 -3.12
N TYR A 115 -1.98 4.47 -3.27
CA TYR A 115 -0.78 3.69 -2.94
C TYR A 115 0.36 3.88 -3.94
N ALA A 116 0.08 4.41 -5.11
CA ALA A 116 1.03 4.78 -6.16
C ALA A 116 0.38 5.82 -7.06
N ARG A 117 1.05 6.15 -8.13
CA ARG A 117 0.53 7.00 -9.21
C ARG A 117 -0.50 6.21 -10.06
N HIS A 118 -1.61 5.81 -9.42
CA HIS A 118 -2.70 5.07 -10.08
C HIS A 118 -3.25 5.79 -11.31
N ASP A 119 -3.19 7.11 -11.29
CA ASP A 119 -3.56 7.98 -12.40
C ASP A 119 -2.67 7.82 -13.64
N LEU A 120 -1.46 7.29 -13.49
CA LEU A 120 -0.52 7.03 -14.58
C LEU A 120 -0.54 5.57 -15.02
N TYR A 121 -0.65 4.64 -14.08
CA TYR A 121 -0.36 3.22 -14.36
C TYR A 121 -1.58 2.32 -14.36
N CYS A 122 -2.66 2.66 -13.63
CA CYS A 122 -3.81 1.78 -13.47
C CYS A 122 -4.97 2.14 -14.42
N PRO A 123 -5.22 1.33 -15.47
CA PRO A 123 -6.30 1.60 -16.42
C PRO A 123 -7.69 1.66 -15.77
N PHE A 124 -7.92 0.83 -14.74
CA PHE A 124 -9.19 0.86 -14.02
C PHE A 124 -9.39 2.17 -13.23
N PHE A 125 -8.32 2.67 -12.57
CA PHE A 125 -8.39 3.96 -11.89
C PHE A 125 -8.68 5.09 -12.88
N GLN A 126 -7.98 5.11 -14.01
CA GLN A 126 -8.17 6.13 -15.06
C GLN A 126 -9.61 6.15 -15.59
N ALA A 127 -10.20 4.95 -15.78
CA ALA A 127 -11.59 4.84 -16.22
C ALA A 127 -12.59 5.25 -15.14
N LYS A 128 -12.32 4.93 -13.87
CA LYS A 128 -13.21 5.18 -12.74
C LYS A 128 -13.13 6.61 -12.22
N TYR A 129 -11.94 7.24 -12.28
CA TYR A 129 -11.66 8.57 -11.73
C TYR A 129 -10.94 9.48 -12.75
N PRO A 130 -11.56 9.74 -13.93
CA PRO A 130 -10.89 10.46 -15.03
C PRO A 130 -10.49 11.90 -14.66
N ASN A 131 -11.18 12.53 -13.73
CA ASN A 131 -10.93 13.92 -13.31
C ASN A 131 -9.79 14.05 -12.28
N PHE A 132 -9.21 12.91 -11.84
CA PHE A 132 -8.11 12.90 -10.87
C PHE A 132 -6.76 12.54 -11.49
N ARG A 133 -6.64 12.60 -12.81
CA ARG A 133 -5.34 12.51 -13.49
C ARG A 133 -4.46 13.70 -13.10
N GLY A 134 -3.23 13.43 -12.67
CA GLY A 134 -2.31 14.43 -12.13
C GLY A 134 -2.65 14.93 -10.71
N LYS A 135 -3.66 14.35 -10.08
CA LYS A 135 -4.14 14.73 -8.75
C LYS A 135 -4.02 13.62 -7.70
N VAL A 136 -3.25 12.58 -7.97
CA VAL A 136 -2.96 11.51 -7.00
C VAL A 136 -1.68 11.85 -6.26
N ILE A 137 -1.75 11.86 -4.95
CA ILE A 137 -0.61 11.94 -4.03
C ILE A 137 -0.26 10.51 -3.63
N PRO A 138 0.89 9.97 -4.05
CA PRO A 138 1.28 8.61 -3.71
C PRO A 138 1.69 8.52 -2.24
N VAL A 139 1.16 7.53 -1.53
CA VAL A 139 1.48 7.26 -0.13
C VAL A 139 1.87 5.79 -0.01
N PRO A 140 3.14 5.47 0.27
CA PRO A 140 3.59 4.10 0.46
C PRO A 140 2.94 3.45 1.69
N PHE A 141 2.88 2.13 1.70
CA PHE A 141 2.33 1.39 2.86
C PHE A 141 3.17 1.61 4.13
N GLY A 142 4.49 1.64 3.99
CA GLY A 142 5.40 1.53 5.11
C GLY A 142 5.38 0.13 5.74
N PHE A 143 6.01 -0.01 6.88
CA PHE A 143 6.06 -1.28 7.63
C PHE A 143 5.93 -1.04 9.14
N ALA A 144 5.44 -2.06 9.85
CA ALA A 144 5.32 -2.06 11.30
C ALA A 144 6.63 -2.52 11.97
N ASP A 145 6.90 -2.07 13.21
CA ASP A 145 8.13 -2.34 13.97
C ASP A 145 8.42 -3.83 14.21
N ARG A 146 7.43 -4.70 14.06
CA ARG A 146 7.61 -6.16 14.14
C ARG A 146 8.46 -6.74 13.00
N PHE A 147 8.56 -6.07 11.86
CA PHE A 147 9.38 -6.50 10.73
C PHE A 147 10.83 -6.10 10.96
N GLN A 148 11.56 -6.98 11.61
CA GLN A 148 12.96 -6.82 11.96
C GLN A 148 13.76 -8.02 11.47
N GLU A 149 15.01 -7.78 11.13
CA GLU A 149 15.97 -8.81 10.86
C GLU A 149 16.32 -9.55 12.17
N LYS A 150 16.03 -10.87 12.21
CA LYS A 150 16.23 -11.73 13.38
C LYS A 150 17.17 -12.89 13.11
N VAL A 151 17.31 -13.26 11.82
CA VAL A 151 18.16 -14.37 11.37
C VAL A 151 19.26 -13.79 10.50
N PRO A 152 20.54 -14.07 10.78
CA PRO A 152 21.67 -13.65 9.94
C PRO A 152 21.49 -14.10 8.49
N PHE A 153 21.97 -13.30 7.54
CA PHE A 153 21.83 -13.60 6.11
C PHE A 153 22.43 -14.98 5.74
N ALA A 154 23.56 -15.37 6.34
CA ALA A 154 24.21 -16.64 6.08
C ALA A 154 23.32 -17.86 6.41
N ASP A 155 22.50 -17.74 7.47
CA ASP A 155 21.69 -18.83 8.00
C ASP A 155 20.33 -18.97 7.29
N ARG A 156 20.03 -18.08 6.33
CA ARG A 156 18.78 -18.10 5.56
C ARG A 156 18.86 -19.06 4.38
N LYS A 157 17.72 -19.61 4.01
CA LYS A 157 17.59 -20.45 2.80
C LYS A 157 17.99 -19.64 1.56
N ASN A 158 18.90 -20.20 0.77
CA ASN A 158 19.31 -19.60 -0.51
C ASN A 158 18.29 -19.91 -1.61
N LYS A 159 17.07 -19.46 -1.40
CA LYS A 159 15.92 -19.61 -2.29
C LYS A 159 15.10 -18.31 -2.31
N VAL A 160 14.26 -18.21 -3.32
CA VAL A 160 13.18 -17.21 -3.37
C VAL A 160 11.94 -17.76 -2.70
N ILE A 161 11.27 -16.98 -1.86
CA ILE A 161 9.92 -17.30 -1.43
C ILE A 161 8.88 -16.48 -2.21
N ALA A 162 7.94 -17.15 -2.86
CA ALA A 162 6.80 -16.53 -3.52
C ALA A 162 5.60 -16.49 -2.57
N LEU A 163 5.04 -15.29 -2.35
CA LEU A 163 4.06 -15.04 -1.29
C LEU A 163 2.80 -14.34 -1.79
N GLY A 164 1.64 -14.76 -1.30
CA GLY A 164 0.37 -14.04 -1.42
C GLY A 164 -0.66 -14.75 -2.28
N ALA A 165 -1.92 -14.39 -2.06
CA ALA A 165 -3.04 -15.03 -2.75
C ALA A 165 -2.98 -14.86 -4.28
N VAL A 166 -3.43 -15.90 -4.98
CA VAL A 166 -3.64 -15.91 -6.43
C VAL A 166 -5.14 -15.89 -6.67
N ASN A 167 -5.69 -14.69 -6.86
CA ASN A 167 -7.12 -14.49 -7.05
C ASN A 167 -7.46 -14.38 -8.53
N SER A 168 -8.40 -15.22 -8.97
CA SER A 168 -9.08 -15.06 -10.25
C SER A 168 -10.22 -14.04 -10.13
N PHE A 169 -10.47 -13.27 -11.17
CA PHE A 169 -11.65 -12.40 -11.23
C PHE A 169 -12.97 -13.17 -11.24
N SER A 170 -12.93 -14.47 -11.53
CA SER A 170 -14.09 -15.36 -11.49
C SER A 170 -14.34 -15.99 -10.12
N ASP A 171 -13.47 -15.76 -9.14
CA ASP A 171 -13.62 -16.38 -7.82
C ASP A 171 -14.80 -15.78 -7.05
N PRO A 172 -15.64 -16.61 -6.41
CA PRO A 172 -16.85 -16.14 -5.70
C PRO A 172 -16.54 -15.35 -4.41
N VAL A 173 -15.25 -15.20 -4.05
CA VAL A 173 -14.80 -14.46 -2.85
C VAL A 173 -15.07 -12.95 -2.96
N HIS A 174 -15.29 -12.45 -4.15
CA HIS A 174 -15.38 -11.02 -4.45
C HIS A 174 -16.84 -10.58 -4.63
N THR A 175 -17.63 -10.70 -3.56
CA THR A 175 -19.08 -10.38 -3.56
C THR A 175 -19.39 -8.89 -3.33
N VAL A 176 -18.40 -8.05 -3.10
CA VAL A 176 -18.61 -6.60 -2.93
C VAL A 176 -18.95 -5.99 -4.29
N PRO A 177 -20.08 -5.25 -4.44
CA PRO A 177 -20.56 -4.74 -5.74
C PRO A 177 -19.52 -3.97 -6.55
N ASP A 178 -18.62 -3.27 -5.89
CA ASP A 178 -17.58 -2.50 -6.58
C ASP A 178 -16.38 -3.34 -7.01
N PHE A 179 -16.15 -4.46 -6.36
CA PHE A 179 -15.19 -5.44 -6.83
C PHE A 179 -15.68 -6.11 -8.12
N GLN A 180 -17.01 -6.29 -8.26
CA GLN A 180 -17.61 -6.75 -9.51
C GLN A 180 -17.26 -5.81 -10.68
N LYS A 181 -17.33 -4.49 -10.49
CA LYS A 181 -16.94 -3.53 -11.54
C LYS A 181 -15.47 -3.66 -11.95
N LEU A 182 -14.58 -3.94 -11.00
CA LEU A 182 -13.18 -4.22 -11.28
C LEU A 182 -13.02 -5.51 -12.09
N ASN A 183 -13.72 -6.58 -11.65
CA ASN A 183 -13.71 -7.86 -12.34
C ASN A 183 -14.19 -7.73 -13.79
N ASP A 184 -15.35 -7.10 -13.99
CA ASP A 184 -15.94 -6.92 -15.32
C ASP A 184 -15.01 -6.09 -16.23
N PHE A 185 -14.36 -5.06 -15.65
CA PHE A 185 -13.42 -4.22 -16.39
C PHE A 185 -12.22 -5.01 -16.91
N TYR A 186 -11.62 -5.87 -16.08
CA TYR A 186 -10.45 -6.64 -16.48
C TYR A 186 -10.81 -7.88 -17.29
N LEU A 187 -11.89 -8.58 -16.95
CA LEU A 187 -12.39 -9.71 -17.75
C LEU A 187 -12.75 -9.31 -19.20
N SER A 188 -13.36 -8.14 -19.40
CA SER A 188 -13.65 -7.60 -20.73
C SER A 188 -12.40 -7.30 -21.57
N ARG A 189 -11.23 -7.24 -20.93
CA ARG A 189 -9.90 -7.05 -21.55
C ARG A 189 -9.09 -8.33 -21.66
N GLY A 190 -9.70 -9.48 -21.37
CA GLY A 190 -9.04 -10.78 -21.42
C GLY A 190 -8.16 -11.10 -20.22
N GLU A 191 -8.12 -10.24 -19.21
CA GLU A 191 -7.37 -10.52 -17.99
C GLU A 191 -8.16 -11.42 -17.05
N LYS A 192 -7.55 -12.48 -16.55
CA LYS A 192 -8.21 -13.47 -15.70
C LYS A 192 -7.80 -13.39 -14.23
N PHE A 193 -6.63 -12.82 -13.95
CA PHE A 193 -6.02 -12.82 -12.62
C PHE A 193 -5.56 -11.42 -12.22
N MET A 194 -5.86 -11.05 -10.97
CA MET A 194 -5.39 -9.79 -10.38
C MET A 194 -3.85 -9.73 -10.31
N HIS A 195 -3.23 -10.86 -10.00
CA HIS A 195 -1.78 -11.01 -9.87
C HIS A 195 -1.25 -11.99 -10.92
N LYS A 196 -1.10 -11.51 -12.15
CA LYS A 196 -0.66 -12.31 -13.31
C LYS A 196 0.62 -13.07 -13.05
N PHE A 197 1.67 -12.39 -12.59
CA PHE A 197 2.97 -13.02 -12.37
C PHE A 197 2.92 -14.11 -11.32
N ARG A 198 2.16 -13.94 -10.22
CA ARG A 198 1.95 -15.01 -9.23
C ARG A 198 1.30 -16.25 -9.85
N ARG A 199 0.34 -16.04 -10.75
CA ARG A 199 -0.30 -17.16 -11.47
C ARG A 199 0.72 -17.90 -12.33
N MET A 200 1.57 -17.17 -13.06
CA MET A 200 2.65 -17.77 -13.85
C MET A 200 3.61 -18.59 -12.97
N LEU A 201 3.97 -18.09 -11.78
CA LEU A 201 4.81 -18.84 -10.83
C LEU A 201 4.13 -20.12 -10.34
N VAL A 202 2.82 -20.11 -10.09
CA VAL A 202 2.07 -21.33 -9.72
C VAL A 202 2.05 -22.35 -10.85
N GLU A 203 1.91 -21.90 -12.09
CA GLU A 203 1.88 -22.79 -13.27
C GLU A 203 3.23 -23.46 -13.55
N HIS A 204 4.34 -22.91 -13.02
CA HIS A 204 5.69 -23.42 -13.18
C HIS A 204 6.31 -23.83 -11.84
N GLU A 205 5.51 -24.09 -10.80
CA GLU A 205 5.99 -24.36 -9.43
C GLU A 205 6.92 -25.59 -9.38
N GLU A 206 6.60 -26.65 -10.10
CA GLU A 206 7.44 -27.85 -10.16
C GLU A 206 8.80 -27.57 -10.82
N GLU A 207 8.81 -26.82 -11.92
CA GLU A 207 10.02 -26.42 -12.64
C GLU A 207 10.94 -25.55 -11.75
N PHE A 208 10.35 -24.72 -10.90
CA PHE A 208 11.07 -23.76 -10.05
C PHE A 208 11.38 -24.28 -8.64
N SER A 209 10.99 -25.51 -8.31
CA SER A 209 11.09 -26.08 -6.95
C SER A 209 12.52 -26.15 -6.39
N GLU A 210 13.53 -26.21 -7.25
CA GLU A 210 14.93 -26.22 -6.83
C GLU A 210 15.35 -24.89 -6.19
N PHE A 211 14.89 -23.74 -6.74
CA PHE A 211 15.33 -22.42 -6.32
C PHE A 211 14.21 -21.54 -5.72
N MET A 212 12.97 -21.99 -5.76
CA MET A 212 11.80 -21.26 -5.23
C MET A 212 10.92 -22.15 -4.36
N ASP A 213 10.55 -21.62 -3.20
CA ASP A 213 9.45 -22.16 -2.40
C ASP A 213 8.22 -21.22 -2.58
N SER A 214 7.00 -21.75 -2.44
CA SER A 214 5.80 -20.97 -2.62
C SER A 214 4.84 -21.04 -1.43
N LYS A 215 4.16 -19.92 -1.17
CA LYS A 215 2.98 -19.78 -0.31
C LYS A 215 1.96 -18.96 -1.09
N LEU A 216 1.45 -19.53 -2.18
CA LEU A 216 0.58 -18.90 -3.16
C LEU A 216 -0.82 -19.56 -3.17
N PRO A 217 -1.59 -19.43 -2.07
CA PRO A 217 -2.91 -20.03 -2.01
C PRO A 217 -3.85 -19.42 -3.05
N HIS A 218 -4.72 -20.27 -3.61
CA HIS A 218 -5.79 -19.86 -4.49
C HIS A 218 -7.14 -20.25 -3.90
N TYR A 219 -8.25 -19.81 -4.50
CA TYR A 219 -9.58 -20.19 -4.05
C TYR A 219 -9.81 -21.70 -4.24
N PRO A 220 -10.39 -22.45 -3.26
CA PRO A 220 -10.94 -21.95 -1.98
C PRO A 220 -9.92 -21.88 -0.82
N GLN A 221 -8.70 -22.42 -0.97
CA GLN A 221 -7.70 -22.58 0.10
C GLN A 221 -7.30 -21.25 0.73
N VAL A 222 -7.35 -20.15 -0.01
CA VAL A 222 -6.99 -18.80 0.46
C VAL A 222 -7.77 -18.37 1.71
N LYS A 223 -8.94 -18.95 1.96
CA LYS A 223 -9.79 -18.61 3.11
C LYS A 223 -9.18 -19.04 4.45
N ASP A 224 -8.52 -20.20 4.45
CA ASP A 224 -8.00 -20.85 5.65
C ASP A 224 -6.47 -20.81 5.71
N PHE A 225 -5.84 -20.26 4.67
CA PHE A 225 -4.39 -20.20 4.57
C PHE A 225 -3.83 -19.06 5.39
N SER A 226 -2.96 -19.37 6.31
CA SER A 226 -2.23 -18.38 7.10
C SER A 226 -0.76 -18.78 7.27
N TYR A 227 0.10 -17.79 7.40
CA TYR A 227 1.52 -17.96 7.73
C TYR A 227 2.05 -16.73 8.46
N ASP A 228 3.07 -16.93 9.27
CA ASP A 228 3.78 -15.80 9.89
C ASP A 228 4.68 -15.13 8.85
N MET A 229 4.31 -13.92 8.47
CA MET A 229 5.03 -13.13 7.48
C MET A 229 6.43 -12.75 7.97
N VAL A 230 6.57 -12.39 9.25
CA VAL A 230 7.86 -11.99 9.82
C VAL A 230 8.82 -13.16 9.86
N GLN A 231 8.34 -14.33 10.32
CA GLN A 231 9.11 -15.56 10.31
C GLN A 231 9.49 -15.92 8.87
N THR A 232 8.54 -15.92 7.95
CA THR A 232 8.78 -16.29 6.55
C THR A 232 9.85 -15.40 5.91
N PHE A 233 9.79 -14.09 6.11
CA PHE A 233 10.84 -13.21 5.57
C PHE A 233 12.21 -13.47 6.22
N ASN A 234 12.27 -13.87 7.47
CA ASN A 234 13.53 -14.22 8.13
C ASN A 234 14.10 -15.58 7.71
N GLU A 235 13.32 -16.45 7.08
CA GLU A 235 13.77 -17.77 6.64
C GLU A 235 14.48 -17.76 5.27
N TYR A 236 14.25 -16.75 4.42
CA TYR A 236 14.70 -16.72 3.03
C TYR A 236 15.62 -15.54 2.73
N LYS A 237 16.59 -15.74 1.82
CA LYS A 237 17.45 -14.66 1.32
C LYS A 237 16.71 -13.72 0.37
N MET A 238 15.78 -14.26 -0.42
CA MET A 238 15.04 -13.51 -1.43
C MET A 238 13.54 -13.77 -1.33
N PHE A 239 12.73 -12.80 -1.74
CA PHE A 239 11.30 -12.99 -1.96
C PHE A 239 10.87 -12.29 -3.24
N VAL A 240 9.83 -12.82 -3.91
CA VAL A 240 9.27 -12.16 -5.08
C VAL A 240 8.06 -11.32 -4.70
N SER A 241 8.12 -10.04 -5.05
CA SER A 241 7.02 -9.08 -4.89
C SER A 241 6.38 -8.81 -6.25
N CYS A 242 5.21 -9.39 -6.46
CA CYS A 242 4.45 -9.13 -7.68
C CYS A 242 3.46 -8.01 -7.43
N GLU A 243 3.49 -7.00 -8.28
CA GLU A 243 2.42 -6.03 -8.38
C GLU A 243 1.13 -6.70 -8.85
N SER A 244 0.01 -6.05 -8.56
CA SER A 244 -1.27 -6.42 -9.16
C SER A 244 -1.50 -5.63 -10.44
N LEU A 245 -2.57 -5.91 -11.18
CA LEU A 245 -3.02 -5.07 -12.30
C LEU A 245 -3.43 -3.64 -11.88
N GLN A 246 -3.29 -3.31 -10.61
CA GLN A 246 -3.45 -1.95 -10.10
C GLN A 246 -2.12 -1.18 -10.06
N TYR A 247 -1.00 -1.84 -10.32
CA TYR A 247 0.34 -1.26 -10.44
C TYR A 247 0.76 -0.40 -9.25
N PHE A 248 0.93 -1.03 -8.10
CA PHE A 248 1.54 -0.41 -6.92
C PHE A 248 2.40 -1.43 -6.15
N PRO A 249 3.46 -0.98 -5.48
CA PRO A 249 4.23 -1.83 -4.58
C PRO A 249 3.35 -2.28 -3.41
N PRO A 250 3.14 -3.58 -3.20
CA PRO A 250 2.37 -4.07 -2.06
C PRO A 250 3.11 -3.84 -0.74
N ALA A 251 2.42 -3.94 0.40
CA ALA A 251 3.02 -3.74 1.72
C ALA A 251 4.31 -4.54 1.94
N LYS A 252 4.37 -5.77 1.42
CA LYS A 252 5.55 -6.63 1.54
C LYS A 252 6.80 -6.09 0.83
N ALA A 253 6.66 -5.15 -0.13
CA ALA A 253 7.81 -4.48 -0.73
C ALA A 253 8.61 -3.64 0.29
N PHE A 254 7.96 -3.22 1.36
CA PHE A 254 8.57 -2.48 2.48
C PHE A 254 8.86 -3.41 3.68
N GLU A 255 7.98 -4.37 3.93
CA GLU A 255 8.07 -5.30 5.06
C GLU A 255 9.21 -6.32 4.91
N GLY A 256 9.39 -6.87 3.69
CA GLY A 256 10.43 -7.87 3.41
C GLY A 256 11.84 -7.33 3.63
N PRO A 257 12.23 -6.20 2.99
CA PRO A 257 13.55 -5.61 3.22
C PRO A 257 13.76 -5.15 4.67
N ALA A 258 12.71 -4.68 5.36
CA ALA A 258 12.80 -4.37 6.79
C ALA A 258 13.11 -5.59 7.65
N ALA A 259 12.65 -6.79 7.24
CA ALA A 259 12.98 -8.07 7.86
C ALA A 259 14.28 -8.71 7.31
N GLY A 260 15.00 -8.01 6.43
CA GLY A 260 16.29 -8.46 5.91
C GLY A 260 16.20 -9.44 4.75
N THR A 261 15.12 -9.46 3.97
CA THR A 261 14.96 -10.30 2.78
C THR A 261 15.06 -9.45 1.51
N VAL A 262 15.84 -9.84 0.53
CA VAL A 262 15.99 -9.09 -0.72
C VAL A 262 14.73 -9.23 -1.58
N MET A 263 14.16 -8.11 -1.97
CA MET A 263 13.01 -8.06 -2.88
C MET A 263 13.43 -8.31 -4.32
N MET A 264 12.74 -9.23 -4.99
CA MET A 264 12.70 -9.33 -6.45
C MET A 264 11.35 -8.80 -6.93
N CYS A 265 11.35 -7.86 -7.86
CA CYS A 265 10.13 -7.26 -8.41
C CYS A 265 10.26 -7.04 -9.91
N SER A 266 9.17 -6.66 -10.58
CA SER A 266 9.24 -6.27 -11.98
C SER A 266 9.95 -4.94 -12.15
N ASP A 267 10.43 -4.66 -13.36
CA ASP A 267 11.00 -3.37 -13.78
C ASP A 267 9.95 -2.27 -14.00
N HIS A 268 8.70 -2.54 -13.57
CA HIS A 268 7.60 -1.59 -13.72
C HIS A 268 7.86 -0.26 -12.98
N PRO A 269 7.55 0.91 -13.59
CA PRO A 269 7.82 2.23 -13.01
C PRO A 269 7.25 2.47 -11.61
N CYS A 270 6.17 1.77 -11.22
CA CYS A 270 5.57 1.95 -9.90
C CYS A 270 6.54 1.65 -8.72
N PHE A 271 7.54 0.80 -8.93
CA PHE A 271 8.59 0.57 -7.92
C PHE A 271 9.61 1.70 -7.91
N ARG A 272 9.98 2.22 -9.08
CA ARG A 272 10.92 3.35 -9.21
C ARG A 272 10.36 4.67 -8.64
N ASP A 273 9.03 4.84 -8.65
CA ASP A 273 8.39 5.99 -7.99
C ASP A 273 8.65 6.04 -6.47
N PHE A 274 9.08 4.91 -5.89
CA PHE A 274 9.49 4.79 -4.50
C PHE A 274 11.00 4.49 -4.35
N ASP A 275 11.80 4.92 -5.31
CA ASP A 275 13.28 4.82 -5.30
C ASP A 275 13.81 3.38 -5.14
N PHE A 276 13.04 2.35 -5.57
CA PHE A 276 13.56 1.01 -5.72
C PHE A 276 14.42 0.94 -6.99
N GLU A 277 15.70 0.55 -6.83
CA GLU A 277 16.71 0.55 -7.87
C GLU A 277 17.39 -0.80 -7.98
N ASP A 278 17.44 -1.35 -9.23
CA ASP A 278 18.03 -2.68 -9.53
C ASP A 278 19.50 -2.77 -9.12
N GLY A 279 19.87 -3.86 -8.45
CA GLY A 279 21.23 -4.11 -7.97
C GLY A 279 21.67 -3.22 -6.80
N VAL A 280 20.83 -2.25 -6.39
CA VAL A 280 21.13 -1.35 -5.27
C VAL A 280 20.34 -1.75 -4.02
N ASN A 281 19.02 -1.71 -4.08
CA ASN A 281 18.15 -2.02 -2.95
C ASN A 281 17.01 -3.00 -3.28
N CYS A 282 16.99 -3.52 -4.50
CA CYS A 282 16.14 -4.61 -4.96
C CYS A 282 16.80 -5.30 -6.16
N ILE A 283 16.19 -6.38 -6.62
CA ILE A 283 16.54 -7.06 -7.88
C ILE A 283 15.33 -6.93 -8.78
N THR A 284 15.51 -6.39 -10.00
CA THR A 284 14.41 -6.30 -10.95
C THR A 284 14.51 -7.36 -12.04
N HIS A 285 13.35 -7.84 -12.48
CA HIS A 285 13.20 -8.67 -13.68
C HIS A 285 12.22 -7.99 -14.63
N LYS A 286 12.27 -8.33 -15.91
CA LYS A 286 11.31 -7.86 -16.89
C LYS A 286 9.91 -8.29 -16.52
N GLU A 287 8.94 -7.39 -16.69
CA GLU A 287 7.55 -7.65 -16.37
C GLU A 287 7.03 -8.88 -17.12
N PHE A 288 6.46 -9.86 -16.39
CA PHE A 288 5.93 -11.13 -16.89
C PHE A 288 6.95 -12.03 -17.64
N ASP A 289 8.25 -11.85 -17.47
CA ASP A 289 9.29 -12.68 -18.06
C ASP A 289 9.87 -13.68 -17.04
N LEU A 290 9.37 -14.94 -17.07
CA LEU A 290 9.85 -16.01 -16.19
C LEU A 290 11.31 -16.39 -16.45
N LYS A 291 11.79 -16.26 -17.69
CA LYS A 291 13.20 -16.61 -18.02
C LYS A 291 14.15 -15.58 -17.44
N ASP A 292 13.81 -14.30 -17.53
CA ASP A 292 14.61 -13.24 -16.92
C ASP A 292 14.59 -13.38 -15.39
N PHE A 293 13.40 -13.64 -14.79
CA PHE A 293 13.29 -13.95 -13.36
C PHE A 293 14.20 -15.11 -12.94
N GLN A 294 14.12 -16.25 -13.62
CA GLN A 294 14.95 -17.44 -13.35
C GLN A 294 16.45 -17.12 -13.48
N SER A 295 16.83 -16.40 -14.53
CA SER A 295 18.23 -15.98 -14.76
C SER A 295 18.76 -15.13 -13.61
N LYS A 296 17.95 -14.16 -13.12
CA LYS A 296 18.29 -13.31 -11.97
C LYS A 296 18.43 -14.13 -10.69
N VAL A 297 17.50 -15.07 -10.43
CA VAL A 297 17.59 -15.95 -9.26
C VAL A 297 18.87 -16.76 -9.31
N SER A 298 19.16 -17.40 -10.43
CA SER A 298 20.38 -18.24 -10.62
C SER A 298 21.65 -17.42 -10.41
N TYR A 299 21.71 -16.21 -10.97
CA TYR A 299 22.84 -15.31 -10.79
C TYR A 299 23.09 -14.99 -9.32
N TYR A 300 22.08 -14.43 -8.64
CA TYR A 300 22.24 -13.99 -7.25
C TYR A 300 22.38 -15.15 -6.25
N SER A 301 21.85 -16.33 -6.56
CA SER A 301 22.06 -17.54 -5.75
C SER A 301 23.53 -18.02 -5.75
N SER A 302 24.30 -17.67 -6.79
CA SER A 302 25.74 -17.96 -6.90
C SER A 302 26.64 -16.77 -6.54
N HIS A 303 26.07 -15.55 -6.38
CA HIS A 303 26.80 -14.32 -6.04
C HIS A 303 26.35 -13.78 -4.67
N LEU A 304 26.53 -14.60 -3.63
CA LEU A 304 25.98 -14.33 -2.29
C LEU A 304 26.53 -13.07 -1.62
N GLU A 305 27.77 -12.69 -1.90
CA GLU A 305 28.35 -11.44 -1.36
C GLU A 305 27.64 -10.21 -1.94
N GLU A 306 27.36 -10.21 -3.24
CA GLU A 306 26.60 -9.15 -3.89
C GLU A 306 25.17 -9.09 -3.38
N LEU A 307 24.51 -10.25 -3.25
CA LEU A 307 23.16 -10.36 -2.70
C LEU A 307 23.08 -9.82 -1.25
N GLU A 308 24.09 -10.12 -0.42
CA GLU A 308 24.16 -9.61 0.95
C GLU A 308 24.34 -8.09 0.99
N GLN A 309 25.09 -7.50 0.06
CA GLN A 309 25.24 -6.06 -0.06
C GLN A 309 23.90 -5.40 -0.45
N ILE A 310 23.16 -6.00 -1.37
CA ILE A 310 21.79 -5.53 -1.70
C ILE A 310 20.90 -5.63 -0.47
N GLN A 311 20.93 -6.73 0.27
CA GLN A 311 20.16 -6.92 1.49
C GLN A 311 20.41 -5.82 2.53
N LYS A 312 21.68 -5.50 2.80
CA LYS A 312 22.06 -4.46 3.77
C LYS A 312 21.55 -3.08 3.33
N ARG A 313 21.77 -2.72 2.06
CA ARG A 313 21.29 -1.45 1.50
C ARG A 313 19.77 -1.37 1.50
N ALA A 314 19.08 -2.44 1.09
CA ALA A 314 17.61 -2.51 1.09
C ALA A 314 17.03 -2.33 2.50
N GLY A 315 17.60 -3.03 3.47
CA GLY A 315 17.18 -2.91 4.87
C GLY A 315 17.37 -1.51 5.44
N GLN A 316 18.52 -0.89 5.19
CA GLN A 316 18.78 0.49 5.59
C GLN A 316 17.81 1.46 4.91
N PHE A 317 17.69 1.36 3.59
CA PHE A 317 16.82 2.18 2.76
C PHE A 317 15.38 2.22 3.24
N VAL A 318 14.75 1.03 3.45
CA VAL A 318 13.35 1.01 3.89
C VAL A 318 13.19 1.47 5.33
N ARG A 319 14.14 1.18 6.23
CA ARG A 319 14.09 1.65 7.62
C ARG A 319 14.19 3.17 7.73
N GLU A 320 14.97 3.80 6.89
CA GLU A 320 15.11 5.25 6.88
C GLU A 320 13.89 5.94 6.25
N ARG A 321 13.38 5.41 5.14
CA ARG A 321 12.39 6.11 4.31
C ARG A 321 10.94 5.64 4.48
N TYR A 322 10.72 4.40 4.93
CA TYR A 322 9.39 3.77 4.91
C TYR A 322 8.92 3.21 6.25
N ASN A 323 9.59 3.51 7.37
CA ASN A 323 8.94 3.37 8.66
C ASN A 323 7.74 4.33 8.75
N HIS A 324 6.76 4.02 9.58
CA HIS A 324 5.51 4.81 9.63
C HIS A 324 5.72 6.31 9.91
N SER A 325 6.75 6.67 10.69
CA SER A 325 7.08 8.07 10.96
C SER A 325 7.67 8.77 9.74
N ALA A 326 8.48 8.07 8.94
CA ALA A 326 9.02 8.61 7.69
C ALA A 326 7.90 8.79 6.65
N VAL A 327 6.99 7.81 6.54
CA VAL A 327 5.80 7.93 5.67
C VAL A 327 4.91 9.09 6.11
N ALA A 328 4.73 9.30 7.41
CA ALA A 328 3.96 10.44 7.93
C ALA A 328 4.59 11.79 7.54
N ARG A 329 5.93 11.90 7.59
CA ARG A 329 6.66 13.09 7.11
C ARG A 329 6.50 13.28 5.61
N HIS A 330 6.70 12.23 4.82
CA HIS A 330 6.48 12.26 3.38
C HIS A 330 5.08 12.77 3.02
N VAL A 331 4.03 12.28 3.70
CA VAL A 331 2.65 12.75 3.48
C VAL A 331 2.51 14.23 3.82
N PHE A 332 3.12 14.69 4.91
CA PHE A 332 3.08 16.10 5.28
C PHE A 332 3.79 16.99 4.23
N ASP A 333 4.95 16.57 3.76
CA ASP A 333 5.72 17.30 2.75
C ASP A 333 4.98 17.38 1.41
N GLU A 334 4.37 16.26 0.97
CA GLU A 334 3.56 16.23 -0.25
C GLU A 334 2.30 17.10 -0.15
N VAL A 335 1.61 17.07 1.00
CA VAL A 335 0.47 17.95 1.26
C VAL A 335 0.92 19.43 1.23
N SER A 336 2.02 19.75 1.89
CA SER A 336 2.60 21.10 1.90
C SER A 336 2.99 21.56 0.50
N ARG A 337 3.58 20.67 -0.30
CA ARG A 337 3.97 20.96 -1.69
C ARG A 337 2.76 21.27 -2.59
N VAL A 338 1.66 20.54 -2.45
CA VAL A 338 0.46 20.83 -3.25
C VAL A 338 -0.25 22.11 -2.77
N CYS A 339 -0.17 22.44 -1.47
CA CYS A 339 -0.68 23.70 -0.94
C CYS A 339 0.06 24.92 -1.47
N SER A 340 1.40 24.83 -1.56
CA SER A 340 2.25 25.96 -2.03
C SER A 340 2.10 26.26 -3.52
N LYS A 341 1.47 25.36 -4.30
CA LYS A 341 1.26 25.52 -5.74
C LYS A 341 -0.13 26.04 -6.12
N ASN A 342 -1.04 26.09 -5.17
CA ASN A 342 -2.41 26.57 -5.34
C ASN A 342 -2.64 27.83 -4.50
#